data_6dc1c560fad948868f5a30649dd36b62
#
_entry.id   6dc1c560fad948868f5a30649dd36b62
#
_cell.length_a   1.000
_cell.length_b   1.000
_cell.length_c   1.000
_cell.angle_alpha   90.00
_cell.angle_beta   90.00
_cell.angle_gamma   90.00
#
_symmetry.space_group_name_H-M   'P 1'
#
loop_
_entity.id
_entity.type
_entity.pdbx_description
1 polymer ?
#
loop_
_entity_poly.entity_id
_entity_poly.type
_entity_poly.pdbx_seq_one_letter_code
_entity_poly.pdbx_strand_id
1 'polypeptide(L)'
;YGPISDANAHHLCDTAPRIHLDQPRPTTGYRPSPQLTRYIKARDRHCRFPGCRRPAVNCDIDHLVPWPNGPTSHTNTAALCRRHHRIKTHTNWQVKALPGNTLEWTSPRGHTYTSTLHDP
;
A
#
# COMPACT_ATOMS: atom_id res chain seq x y z
N TYR A 1 -25.09 15.34 1.90
CA TYR A 1 -25.50 15.30 1.37
C TYR A 1 -25.61 15.21 1.25
N GLY A 2 -25.21 15.14 1.62
CA GLY A 2 -25.57 15.49 1.47
C GLY A 2 -25.55 15.09 1.52
N PRO A 3 -25.26 15.17 1.76
CA PRO A 3 -25.62 15.02 1.70
C PRO A 3 -25.55 14.50 1.64
N ILE A 4 -25.51 14.47 2.13
CA ILE A 4 -25.81 14.38 1.93
C ILE A 4 -25.71 13.88 1.96
N SER A 5 -25.56 13.91 2.41
CA SER A 5 -25.80 13.86 2.19
C SER A 5 -25.55 13.48 2.15
N ASP A 6 -25.53 13.51 2.72
CA ASP A 6 -25.69 13.50 2.40
C ASP A 6 -25.40 13.20 2.15
N ALA A 7 -25.03 13.18 2.56
CA ALA A 7 -25.07 13.34 2.12
C ALA A 7 -24.81 13.11 1.71
N ASN A 8 -24.88 13.06 2.17
CA ASN A 8 -24.96 13.20 1.56
C ASN A 8 -24.49 13.22 1.29
N ALA A 9 -24.07 13.30 1.72
CA ALA A 9 -23.88 13.67 1.35
C ALA A 9 -23.43 13.60 1.27
N HIS A 10 -23.29 13.61 1.64
CA HIS A 10 -23.34 13.83 1.33
C HIS A 10 -22.92 13.81 1.09
N HIS A 11 -22.65 13.89 1.25
CA HIS A 11 -22.52 14.17 0.78
C HIS A 11 -21.95 14.12 0.30
N LEU A 12 -21.76 14.08 0.34
CA LEU A 12 -21.11 14.21 -0.14
C LEU A 12 -20.39 14.47 -0.49
N CYS A 13 -19.96 14.74 -0.58
CA CYS A 13 -19.19 14.97 -0.90
C CYS A 13 -18.34 15.20 -1.06
N ASP A 14 -17.87 15.32 -0.87
CA ASP A 14 -16.97 15.54 -0.99
C ASP A 14 -16.29 15.42 -1.63
N THR A 15 -15.80 15.52 -1.90
CA THR A 15 -15.07 15.36 -2.52
C THR A 15 -14.32 14.60 -3.02
N ALA A 16 -13.51 15.20 -3.19
CA ALA A 16 -12.62 14.29 -3.60
C ALA A 16 -12.93 13.17 -3.00
N PRO A 17 -13.02 12.55 -3.74
CA PRO A 17 -13.60 11.45 -3.39
C PRO A 17 -12.81 10.81 -2.37
N ARG A 18 -13.22 11.05 -1.31
CA ARG A 18 -12.85 10.20 -0.38
C ARG A 18 -13.50 8.93 -0.65
N ILE A 19 -12.81 8.11 -1.27
CA ILE A 19 -13.25 6.80 -1.40
C ILE A 19 -13.10 6.19 -0.05
N HIS A 20 -14.20 5.99 0.58
CA HIS A 20 -14.18 5.17 1.77
C HIS A 20 -14.09 3.75 1.33
N LEU A 21 -12.90 3.27 1.21
CA LEU A 21 -12.72 1.85 1.03
C LEU A 21 -12.81 1.22 2.41
N ASP A 22 -13.77 0.35 2.59
CA ASP A 22 -13.79 -0.47 3.78
C ASP A 22 -12.51 -1.30 3.80
N GLN A 23 -11.90 -1.42 4.96
CA GLN A 23 -10.71 -2.23 5.09
C GLN A 23 -11.07 -3.68 4.81
N PRO A 24 -10.39 -4.30 3.86
CA PRO A 24 -10.71 -5.66 3.49
C PRO A 24 -10.25 -6.65 4.55
N ARG A 25 -10.93 -7.78 4.58
CA ARG A 25 -10.48 -8.87 5.45
C ARG A 25 -9.15 -9.41 4.96
N PRO A 26 -8.32 -9.94 5.86
CA PRO A 26 -7.10 -10.62 5.43
C PRO A 26 -7.44 -11.80 4.54
N THR A 27 -6.60 -12.01 3.53
CA THR A 27 -6.70 -13.20 2.70
C THR A 27 -6.02 -14.35 3.42
N THR A 28 -6.60 -15.55 3.36
CA THR A 28 -6.07 -16.68 4.08
C THR A 28 -4.85 -17.32 3.44
N GLY A 29 -4.61 -17.06 2.15
CA GLY A 29 -3.48 -17.65 1.44
C GLY A 29 -2.42 -16.63 1.08
N TYR A 30 -1.47 -17.07 0.28
CA TYR A 30 -0.38 -16.21 -0.18
C TYR A 30 -0.88 -15.12 -1.12
N ARG A 31 -1.78 -15.46 -2.03
CA ARG A 31 -2.23 -14.49 -3.04
C ARG A 31 -3.25 -13.53 -2.46
N PRO A 32 -3.07 -12.23 -2.66
CA PRO A 32 -4.09 -11.27 -2.22
C PRO A 32 -5.40 -11.48 -2.98
N SER A 33 -6.51 -11.30 -2.27
CA SER A 33 -7.81 -11.33 -2.92
C SER A 33 -7.94 -10.13 -3.87
N PRO A 34 -8.86 -10.19 -4.84
CA PRO A 34 -9.12 -9.02 -5.69
C PRO A 34 -9.50 -7.78 -4.88
N GLN A 35 -10.27 -7.96 -3.81
CA GLN A 35 -10.67 -6.85 -2.96
C GLN A 35 -9.47 -6.22 -2.27
N LEU A 36 -8.58 -7.04 -1.70
CA LEU A 36 -7.37 -6.54 -1.05
C LEU A 36 -6.49 -5.83 -2.07
N THR A 37 -6.31 -6.42 -3.25
CA THR A 37 -5.51 -5.83 -4.30
C THR A 37 -6.03 -4.44 -4.67
N ARG A 38 -7.33 -4.29 -4.87
CA ARG A 38 -7.91 -2.99 -5.20
C ARG A 38 -7.69 -1.99 -4.07
N TYR A 39 -7.87 -2.44 -2.84
CA TYR A 39 -7.69 -1.56 -1.69
C TYR A 39 -6.25 -1.02 -1.63
N ILE A 40 -5.27 -1.91 -1.76
CA ILE A 40 -3.85 -1.53 -1.66
C ILE A 40 -3.49 -0.57 -2.79
N LYS A 41 -3.93 -0.86 -4.01
CA LYS A 41 -3.60 0.00 -5.15
C LYS A 41 -4.23 1.39 -5.01
N ALA A 42 -5.44 1.46 -4.48
CA ALA A 42 -6.10 2.74 -4.25
C ALA A 42 -5.43 3.52 -3.12
N ARG A 43 -5.00 2.82 -2.08
CA ARG A 43 -4.33 3.46 -0.95
C ARG A 43 -2.96 4.01 -1.34
N ASP A 44 -2.16 3.18 -2.01
CA ASP A 44 -0.76 3.49 -2.26
C ASP A 44 -0.54 4.38 -3.47
N ARG A 45 -1.36 4.23 -4.50
CA ARG A 45 -1.35 5.03 -5.72
C ARG A 45 -0.12 4.84 -6.60
N HIS A 46 1.02 4.57 -6.02
CA HIS A 46 2.25 4.30 -6.78
C HIS A 46 3.11 3.33 -5.98
N CYS A 47 4.18 2.88 -6.61
CA CYS A 47 5.16 2.02 -5.95
C CYS A 47 5.63 2.68 -4.65
N ARG A 48 5.73 1.89 -3.60
CA ARG A 48 6.08 2.40 -2.29
C ARG A 48 7.58 2.42 -2.02
N PHE A 49 8.41 2.06 -3.00
CA PHE A 49 9.85 2.24 -2.86
C PHE A 49 10.16 3.73 -2.88
N PRO A 50 11.07 4.23 -2.03
CA PRO A 50 11.34 5.66 -1.93
C PRO A 50 11.68 6.29 -3.28
N GLY A 51 10.96 7.35 -3.63
CA GLY A 51 11.19 8.08 -4.86
C GLY A 51 10.61 7.47 -6.12
N CYS A 52 10.05 6.26 -6.06
CA CYS A 52 9.46 5.65 -7.24
C CYS A 52 8.04 6.14 -7.45
N ARG A 53 7.75 6.57 -8.68
CA ARG A 53 6.43 7.13 -9.01
C ARG A 53 5.65 6.23 -9.96
N ARG A 54 6.07 4.99 -10.13
CA ARG A 54 5.34 4.09 -11.04
C ARG A 54 3.93 3.85 -10.50
N PRO A 55 2.89 4.02 -11.33
CA PRO A 55 1.51 3.88 -10.85
C PRO A 55 1.23 2.51 -10.28
N ALA A 56 0.43 2.48 -9.21
CA ALA A 56 0.11 1.23 -8.51
C ALA A 56 -0.62 0.24 -9.41
N VAL A 57 -1.32 0.71 -10.41
CA VAL A 57 -2.01 -0.18 -11.35
C VAL A 57 -1.02 -1.11 -12.05
N ASN A 58 0.24 -0.71 -12.15
CA ASN A 58 1.30 -1.52 -12.76
C ASN A 58 2.19 -2.20 -11.73
N CYS A 59 1.77 -2.21 -10.47
CA CYS A 59 2.57 -2.77 -9.40
C CYS A 59 2.08 -4.14 -8.96
N ASP A 60 3.00 -4.90 -8.38
CA ASP A 60 2.64 -6.13 -7.66
C ASP A 60 2.24 -5.77 -6.23
N ILE A 61 1.53 -6.66 -5.57
CA ILE A 61 1.24 -6.52 -4.14
C ILE A 61 2.21 -7.44 -3.41
N ASP A 62 3.05 -6.85 -2.57
CA ASP A 62 4.10 -7.59 -1.90
C ASP A 62 3.91 -7.57 -0.38
N HIS A 63 4.35 -8.64 0.27
CA HIS A 63 4.31 -8.74 1.74
C HIS A 63 5.49 -8.01 2.35
N LEU A 64 5.24 -7.23 3.40
CA LEU A 64 6.31 -6.56 4.14
C LEU A 64 7.06 -7.57 5.00
N VAL A 65 6.33 -8.36 5.79
CA VAL A 65 6.87 -9.53 6.44
C VAL A 65 6.47 -10.72 5.57
N PRO A 66 7.44 -11.52 5.10
CA PRO A 66 7.14 -12.59 4.15
C PRO A 66 6.09 -13.57 4.64
N TRP A 67 5.26 -14.02 3.72
CA TRP A 67 4.30 -15.08 4.01
C TRP A 67 5.07 -16.39 4.15
N PRO A 68 4.69 -17.32 5.04
CA PRO A 68 3.49 -17.28 5.88
C PRO A 68 3.67 -16.62 7.23
N ASN A 69 4.87 -16.14 7.58
CA ASN A 69 5.07 -15.51 8.87
C ASN A 69 4.28 -14.21 8.98
N GLY A 70 4.20 -13.45 7.90
CA GLY A 70 3.35 -12.29 7.84
C GLY A 70 2.07 -12.60 7.08
N PRO A 71 0.93 -12.06 7.52
CA PRO A 71 -0.35 -12.34 6.86
C PRO A 71 -0.51 -11.60 5.55
N THR A 72 -1.43 -12.07 4.72
CA THR A 72 -1.83 -11.36 3.51
C THR A 72 -2.96 -10.40 3.90
N SER A 73 -2.58 -9.24 4.42
CA SER A 73 -3.53 -8.26 4.96
C SER A 73 -3.13 -6.86 4.53
N HIS A 74 -4.05 -5.91 4.69
CA HIS A 74 -3.77 -4.54 4.28
C HIS A 74 -2.66 -3.91 5.12
N THR A 75 -2.41 -4.41 6.33
CA THR A 75 -1.36 -3.87 7.19
C THR A 75 0.01 -4.47 6.89
N ASN A 76 0.07 -5.54 6.11
CA ASN A 76 1.32 -6.24 5.82
C ASN A 76 1.63 -6.33 4.33
N THR A 77 0.94 -5.55 3.50
CA THR A 77 1.18 -5.57 2.05
C THR A 77 1.31 -4.15 1.52
N ALA A 78 2.03 -4.00 0.43
CA ALA A 78 2.23 -2.73 -0.22
C ALA A 78 2.44 -2.93 -1.72
N ALA A 79 2.17 -1.87 -2.49
CA ALA A 79 2.36 -1.91 -3.93
C ALA A 79 3.82 -1.66 -4.26
N LEU A 80 4.45 -2.58 -4.99
CA LEU A 80 5.81 -2.41 -5.48
C LEU A 80 5.84 -2.74 -6.96
N CYS A 81 6.46 -1.87 -7.76
CA CYS A 81 6.64 -2.18 -9.17
C CYS A 81 7.55 -3.40 -9.30
N ARG A 82 7.50 -4.05 -10.45
CA ARG A 82 8.24 -5.29 -10.66
C ARG A 82 9.72 -5.12 -10.35
N ARG A 83 10.30 -3.99 -10.73
CA ARG A 83 11.71 -3.73 -10.49
C ARG A 83 12.03 -3.69 -8.99
N HIS A 84 11.26 -2.95 -8.22
CA HIS A 84 11.56 -2.81 -6.79
C HIS A 84 11.11 -4.02 -6.00
N HIS A 85 10.11 -4.74 -6.47
CA HIS A 85 9.75 -6.02 -5.90
C HIS A 85 10.92 -6.99 -6.00
N ARG A 86 11.57 -7.03 -7.17
CA ARG A 86 12.74 -7.90 -7.36
C ARG A 86 13.92 -7.45 -6.52
N ILE A 87 14.15 -6.15 -6.44
CA ILE A 87 15.24 -5.61 -5.62
C ILE A 87 15.04 -6.04 -4.17
N LYS A 88 13.82 -5.90 -3.65
CA LYS A 88 13.54 -6.30 -2.28
C LYS A 88 13.74 -7.80 -2.08
N THR A 89 13.31 -8.61 -3.02
CA THR A 89 13.36 -10.06 -2.90
C THR A 89 14.78 -10.61 -3.05
N HIS A 90 15.59 -10.03 -3.91
CA HIS A 90 16.88 -10.59 -4.28
C HIS A 90 18.09 -9.83 -3.75
N THR A 91 17.89 -8.80 -2.96
CA THR A 91 18.99 -8.04 -2.38
C THR A 91 18.75 -7.86 -0.89
N ASN A 92 19.66 -7.15 -0.23
CA ASN A 92 19.58 -6.93 1.20
C ASN A 92 18.80 -5.66 1.57
N TRP A 93 17.98 -5.13 0.68
CA TRP A 93 17.06 -4.07 1.05
C TRP A 93 16.01 -4.63 1.99
N GLN A 94 15.72 -3.88 3.05
CA GLN A 94 14.72 -4.28 4.04
C GLN A 94 13.67 -3.19 4.18
N VAL A 95 12.48 -3.57 4.57
CA VAL A 95 11.38 -2.64 4.76
C VAL A 95 10.61 -3.01 6.01
N LYS A 96 10.16 -2.01 6.74
CA LYS A 96 9.24 -2.26 7.85
C LYS A 96 8.18 -1.19 7.88
N ALA A 97 7.01 -1.58 8.40
CA ALA A 97 5.88 -0.68 8.52
C ALA A 97 6.02 0.16 9.77
N LEU A 98 5.76 1.45 9.64
CA LEU A 98 5.68 2.39 10.74
C LEU A 98 4.25 2.89 10.84
N PRO A 99 3.87 3.54 11.96
CA PRO A 99 2.53 4.10 12.09
C PRO A 99 2.19 5.06 10.95
N GLY A 100 0.91 5.16 10.60
CA GLY A 100 0.46 6.10 9.57
C GLY A 100 0.73 5.66 8.15
N ASN A 101 0.83 4.36 7.93
CA ASN A 101 1.09 3.80 6.59
C ASN A 101 2.41 4.28 6.00
N THR A 102 3.36 4.63 6.85
CA THR A 102 4.71 4.98 6.44
C THR A 102 5.53 3.70 6.37
N LEU A 103 6.37 3.59 5.36
CA LEU A 103 7.32 2.48 5.24
C LEU A 103 8.73 3.00 5.42
N GLU A 104 9.51 2.31 6.22
CA GLU A 104 10.91 2.63 6.38
C GLU A 104 11.74 1.59 5.63
N TRP A 105 12.51 2.05 4.68
CA TRP A 105 13.38 1.21 3.86
C TRP A 105 14.82 1.38 4.32
N THR A 106 15.52 0.25 4.45
CA THR A 106 16.94 0.27 4.82
C THR A 106 17.75 -0.36 3.70
N SER A 107 18.73 0.40 3.19
CA SER A 107 19.58 -0.08 2.11
C SER A 107 20.57 -1.12 2.63
N PRO A 108 21.23 -1.86 1.73
CA PRO A 108 22.26 -2.81 2.15
C PRO A 108 23.39 -2.18 2.96
N ARG A 109 23.61 -0.89 2.79
CA ARG A 109 24.65 -0.18 3.55
C ARG A 109 24.14 0.43 4.84
N GLY A 110 22.86 0.21 5.16
CA GLY A 110 22.29 0.69 6.41
C GLY A 110 21.68 2.08 6.36
N HIS A 111 21.61 2.70 5.19
CA HIS A 111 20.94 3.98 5.05
C HIS A 111 19.43 3.79 5.05
N THR A 112 18.70 4.67 5.73
CA THR A 112 17.25 4.56 5.83
C THR A 112 16.56 5.65 5.02
N TYR A 113 15.42 5.28 4.45
CA TYR A 113 14.57 6.17 3.67
C TYR A 113 13.13 5.90 4.05
N THR A 114 12.28 6.91 3.97
CA THR A 114 10.87 6.72 4.28
C THR A 114 10.02 6.92 3.04
N SER A 115 8.91 6.20 3.00
CA SER A 115 7.90 6.33 1.96
C SER A 115 6.56 6.54 2.65
N THR A 116 5.91 7.66 2.38
CA THR A 116 4.62 7.97 2.98
C THR A 116 3.54 7.97 1.91
N LEU A 117 2.28 7.91 2.34
CA LEU A 117 1.16 7.95 1.41
C LEU A 117 0.99 9.31 0.76
N HIS A 118 1.59 10.34 1.35
CA HIS A 118 1.38 11.72 0.88
C HIS A 118 2.57 12.25 0.12
N ASP A 119 3.51 11.40 -0.23
CA ASP A 119 4.64 11.84 -1.04
C ASP A 119 4.11 12.31 -2.39
N PRO A 120 4.48 13.52 -2.81
CA PRO A 120 4.00 14.03 -4.08
C PRO A 120 4.57 13.28 -5.26
#